data_573040466953f8375ac1820b48bee0e6
#
_entry.id   573040466953f8375ac1820b48bee0e6
#
_cell.length_a   1.000
_cell.length_b   1.000
_cell.length_c   1.000
_cell.angle_alpha   90.00
_cell.angle_beta   90.00
_cell.angle_gamma   90.00
#
_symmetry.space_group_name_H-M   'P 1'
#
loop_
_entity.id
_entity.type
_entity.pdbx_description
1 polymer ?
#
loop_
_entity_poly.entity_id
_entity_poly.type
_entity_poly.pdbx_seq_one_letter_code
_entity_poly.pdbx_strand_id
1 'polypeptide(L)'
;VESVEEGLTCLAHEDLLSLQVIFNPLRQKLVEELLPRAAEGGVGIIARLPLASGLLTGKFSAGTTFGAGDHRNYNRDGACFNVGETFAGLPFAKGVELVDQIRELVPEGMTMAQMSQRWILDFEAVSVIIPGASSARQACENATVSDLPPLPSDLHDALRKFYQQEVHSHIRGPY
;
A
#
# COMPACT_ATOMS: atom_id res chain seq x y z
N VAL A 1 5.93 12.53 -0.11
CA VAL A 1 5.63 12.80 1.30
C VAL A 1 5.55 11.50 2.08
N GLU A 2 5.80 11.59 3.38
CA GLU A 2 5.92 10.43 4.28
C GLU A 2 4.73 10.31 5.24
N SER A 3 4.02 11.43 5.49
CA SER A 3 2.88 11.47 6.40
C SER A 3 1.67 12.17 5.78
N VAL A 4 0.50 11.98 6.39
CA VAL A 4 -0.73 12.69 6.04
C VAL A 4 -0.56 14.19 6.23
N GLU A 5 0.06 14.60 7.34
CA GLU A 5 0.28 16.00 7.69
C GLU A 5 1.17 16.73 6.67
N GLU A 6 2.24 16.08 6.21
CA GLU A 6 3.07 16.60 5.10
C GLU A 6 2.25 16.75 3.82
N GLY A 7 1.45 15.74 3.49
CA GLY A 7 0.57 15.77 2.32
C GLY A 7 -0.41 16.93 2.37
N LEU A 8 -1.09 17.11 3.50
CA LEU A 8 -2.02 18.22 3.72
C LEU A 8 -1.35 19.58 3.61
N THR A 9 -0.11 19.70 4.12
CA THR A 9 0.70 20.91 3.97
C THR A 9 1.00 21.19 2.50
N CYS A 10 1.38 20.17 1.74
CA CYS A 10 1.64 20.30 0.30
C CYS A 10 0.40 20.74 -0.49
N LEU A 11 -0.79 20.23 -0.12
CA LEU A 11 -2.05 20.60 -0.79
C LEU A 11 -2.40 22.10 -0.70
N ALA A 12 -1.77 22.85 0.20
CA ALA A 12 -1.94 24.30 0.29
C ALA A 12 -1.22 25.07 -0.84
N HIS A 13 -0.41 24.42 -1.67
CA HIS A 13 0.29 25.03 -2.80
C HIS A 13 -0.51 24.93 -4.08
N GLU A 14 -0.83 26.08 -4.70
CA GLU A 14 -1.70 26.20 -5.87
C GLU A 14 -1.17 25.47 -7.13
N ASP A 15 0.14 25.36 -7.28
CA ASP A 15 0.79 24.74 -8.44
C ASP A 15 1.02 23.22 -8.27
N LEU A 16 0.52 22.60 -7.21
CA LEU A 16 0.71 21.20 -6.96
C LEU A 16 -0.17 20.34 -7.88
N LEU A 17 0.43 19.48 -8.70
CA LEU A 17 -0.28 18.60 -9.61
C LEU A 17 -0.40 17.15 -9.09
N SER A 18 0.57 16.69 -8.32
CA SER A 18 0.54 15.33 -7.79
C SER A 18 1.33 15.17 -6.50
N LEU A 19 0.95 14.18 -5.70
CA LEU A 19 1.68 13.73 -4.51
C LEU A 19 2.01 12.24 -4.63
N GLN A 20 3.25 11.88 -4.32
CA GLN A 20 3.62 10.48 -4.18
C GLN A 20 3.58 10.07 -2.70
N VAL A 21 2.80 9.01 -2.41
CA VAL A 21 2.51 8.55 -1.05
C VAL A 21 2.64 7.02 -0.94
N ILE A 22 2.95 6.51 0.26
CA ILE A 22 2.82 5.08 0.54
C ILE A 22 1.35 4.77 0.79
N PHE A 23 0.76 3.94 -0.06
CA PHE A 23 -0.66 3.60 0.07
C PHE A 23 -0.93 2.15 -0.35
N ASN A 24 -1.54 1.38 0.52
CA ASN A 24 -1.92 -0.01 0.29
C ASN A 24 -2.89 -0.48 1.39
N PRO A 25 -3.52 -1.68 1.29
CA PRO A 25 -4.46 -2.20 2.29
C PRO A 25 -3.93 -2.28 3.72
N LEU A 26 -2.60 -2.29 3.93
CA LEU A 26 -1.98 -2.26 5.26
C LEU A 26 -1.62 -0.84 5.73
N ARG A 27 -1.87 0.21 4.94
CA ARG A 27 -1.53 1.60 5.26
C ARG A 27 -2.60 2.54 4.71
N GLN A 28 -3.68 2.74 5.49
CA GLN A 28 -4.93 3.37 5.04
C GLN A 28 -5.24 4.75 5.65
N LYS A 29 -4.40 5.31 6.52
CA LYS A 29 -4.67 6.60 7.19
C LYS A 29 -5.02 7.73 6.21
N LEU A 30 -4.43 7.71 5.02
CA LEU A 30 -4.69 8.69 3.96
C LEU A 30 -6.16 8.76 3.50
N VAL A 31 -6.91 7.65 3.66
CA VAL A 31 -8.30 7.56 3.20
C VAL A 31 -9.22 8.53 3.92
N GLU A 32 -8.90 8.87 5.18
CA GLU A 32 -9.78 9.68 6.01
C GLU A 32 -9.76 11.17 5.64
N GLU A 33 -8.61 11.70 5.22
CA GLU A 33 -8.48 13.12 4.99
C GLU A 33 -7.69 13.47 3.72
N LEU A 34 -6.49 12.90 3.53
CA LEU A 34 -5.61 13.31 2.43
C LEU A 34 -6.19 13.00 1.06
N LEU A 35 -6.73 11.80 0.85
CA LEU A 35 -7.30 11.41 -0.44
C LEU A 35 -8.53 12.23 -0.81
N PRO A 36 -9.53 12.45 0.06
CA PRO A 36 -10.64 13.34 -0.24
C PRO A 36 -10.20 14.76 -0.61
N ARG A 37 -9.27 15.35 0.14
CA ARG A 37 -8.77 16.70 -0.13
C ARG A 37 -7.96 16.80 -1.42
N ALA A 38 -7.19 15.75 -1.74
CA ALA A 38 -6.46 15.69 -3.02
C ALA A 38 -7.44 15.63 -4.20
N ALA A 39 -8.51 14.84 -4.10
CA ALA A 39 -9.56 14.78 -5.13
C ALA A 39 -10.27 16.13 -5.31
N GLU A 40 -10.69 16.78 -4.21
CA GLU A 40 -11.31 18.10 -4.22
C GLU A 40 -10.40 19.15 -4.86
N GLY A 41 -9.09 19.10 -4.58
CA GLY A 41 -8.08 20.01 -5.13
C GLY A 41 -7.62 19.68 -6.56
N GLY A 42 -8.08 18.57 -7.15
CA GLY A 42 -7.61 18.10 -8.46
C GLY A 42 -6.15 17.62 -8.45
N VAL A 43 -5.61 17.25 -7.29
CA VAL A 43 -4.24 16.77 -7.12
C VAL A 43 -4.19 15.25 -7.24
N GLY A 44 -3.47 14.73 -8.24
CA GLY A 44 -3.34 13.30 -8.48
C GLY A 44 -2.45 12.59 -7.45
N ILE A 45 -2.86 11.42 -7.00
CA ILE A 45 -2.07 10.59 -6.09
C ILE A 45 -1.32 9.50 -6.86
N ILE A 46 -0.01 9.45 -6.65
CA ILE A 46 0.89 8.37 -7.11
C ILE A 46 1.12 7.45 -5.92
N ALA A 47 0.51 6.26 -5.92
CA ALA A 47 0.67 5.32 -4.83
C ALA A 47 1.91 4.44 -5.02
N ARG A 48 2.91 4.61 -4.14
CA ARG A 48 4.08 3.74 -4.05
C ARG A 48 3.89 2.64 -3.01
N LEU A 49 4.71 1.61 -3.08
CA LEU A 49 4.62 0.39 -2.24
C LEU A 49 3.23 -0.28 -2.24
N PRO A 50 2.58 -0.44 -3.39
CA PRO A 50 1.23 -1.00 -3.44
C PRO A 50 1.15 -2.42 -2.89
N LEU A 51 2.27 -3.14 -2.83
CA LEU A 51 2.38 -4.51 -2.31
C LEU A 51 3.17 -4.59 -0.99
N ALA A 52 3.38 -3.47 -0.29
CA ALA A 52 4.06 -3.42 1.02
C ALA A 52 5.38 -4.21 1.02
N SER A 53 6.31 -3.88 0.10
CA SER A 53 7.60 -4.59 -0.12
C SER A 53 7.45 -6.09 -0.39
N GLY A 54 6.30 -6.51 -0.91
CA GLY A 54 5.98 -7.89 -1.26
C GLY A 54 5.15 -8.65 -0.23
N LEU A 55 4.84 -8.11 0.95
CA LEU A 55 3.94 -8.74 1.93
C LEU A 55 2.59 -9.11 1.26
N LEU A 56 1.97 -8.17 0.56
CA LEU A 56 0.67 -8.33 -0.09
C LEU A 56 0.71 -9.20 -1.38
N THR A 57 1.82 -9.89 -1.63
CA THR A 57 1.84 -11.01 -2.59
C THR A 57 1.35 -12.32 -1.94
N GLY A 58 1.31 -12.38 -0.61
CA GLY A 58 0.96 -13.56 0.16
C GLY A 58 1.99 -14.70 0.07
N LYS A 59 3.22 -14.43 -0.40
CA LYS A 59 4.27 -15.45 -0.64
C LYS A 59 5.24 -15.61 0.52
N PHE A 60 5.27 -14.66 1.46
CA PHE A 60 6.20 -14.73 2.58
C PHE A 60 5.67 -15.57 3.73
N SER A 61 6.58 -16.19 4.43
CA SER A 61 6.35 -16.90 5.69
C SER A 61 7.28 -16.34 6.77
N ALA A 62 7.09 -16.71 8.02
CA ALA A 62 7.95 -16.31 9.13
C ALA A 62 9.43 -16.71 8.92
N GLY A 63 9.70 -17.76 8.14
CA GLY A 63 11.04 -18.21 7.78
C GLY A 63 11.66 -17.55 6.55
N THR A 64 10.96 -16.63 5.89
CA THR A 64 11.49 -15.96 4.71
C THR A 64 12.68 -15.06 5.06
N THR A 65 13.78 -15.21 4.33
CA THR A 65 15.00 -14.41 4.48
C THR A 65 15.28 -13.60 3.23
N PHE A 66 16.00 -12.49 3.39
CA PHE A 66 16.37 -11.57 2.32
C PHE A 66 17.89 -11.42 2.29
N GLY A 67 18.46 -11.27 1.09
CA GLY A 67 19.90 -11.07 0.92
C GLY A 67 20.42 -9.79 1.61
N ALA A 68 21.71 -9.74 1.92
CA ALA A 68 22.31 -8.60 2.62
C ALA A 68 22.14 -7.25 1.89
N GLY A 69 22.13 -7.27 0.55
CA GLY A 69 21.93 -6.08 -0.28
C GLY A 69 20.45 -5.72 -0.53
N ASP A 70 19.50 -6.46 0.04
CA ASP A 70 18.07 -6.21 -0.10
C ASP A 70 17.60 -5.22 0.97
N HIS A 71 16.86 -4.16 0.58
CA HIS A 71 16.33 -3.18 1.53
C HIS A 71 15.45 -3.82 2.61
N ARG A 72 14.75 -4.92 2.31
CA ARG A 72 13.96 -5.70 3.26
C ARG A 72 14.79 -6.35 4.37
N ASN A 73 16.10 -6.40 4.18
CA ASN A 73 17.07 -6.81 5.20
C ASN A 73 17.70 -5.58 5.88
N TYR A 74 18.42 -4.74 5.14
CA TYR A 74 19.20 -3.66 5.76
C TYR A 74 18.35 -2.48 6.27
N ASN A 75 17.15 -2.26 5.73
CA ASN A 75 16.23 -1.23 6.19
C ASN A 75 14.98 -1.78 6.89
N ARG A 76 15.00 -3.02 7.34
CA ARG A 76 13.85 -3.67 7.99
C ARG A 76 13.27 -2.85 9.15
N ASP A 77 14.14 -2.18 9.88
CA ASP A 77 13.79 -1.37 11.05
C ASP A 77 14.07 0.12 10.88
N GLY A 78 14.21 0.58 9.63
CA GLY A 78 14.41 1.99 9.31
C GLY A 78 15.83 2.50 9.56
N ALA A 79 16.84 1.61 9.48
CA ALA A 79 18.23 1.98 9.78
C ALA A 79 18.87 2.91 8.72
N CYS A 80 18.36 2.95 7.50
CA CYS A 80 18.92 3.73 6.40
C CYS A 80 17.98 4.83 5.91
N PHE A 81 16.68 4.60 5.91
CA PHE A 81 15.65 5.55 5.49
C PHE A 81 14.33 5.22 6.21
N ASN A 82 13.25 6.02 5.95
CA ASN A 82 11.98 5.86 6.65
C ASN A 82 11.53 4.39 6.71
N VAL A 83 11.21 3.94 7.91
CA VAL A 83 10.76 2.55 8.17
C VAL A 83 9.50 2.20 7.39
N GLY A 84 8.66 3.18 7.05
CA GLY A 84 7.46 3.02 6.23
C GLY A 84 7.75 2.49 4.83
N GLU A 85 8.95 2.73 4.30
CA GLU A 85 9.39 2.23 2.99
C GLU A 85 9.62 0.71 2.97
N THR A 86 9.71 0.08 4.15
CA THR A 86 9.90 -1.36 4.26
C THR A 86 8.71 -1.97 4.99
N PHE A 87 8.01 -2.89 4.30
CA PHE A 87 6.83 -3.57 4.82
C PHE A 87 5.71 -2.63 5.30
N ALA A 88 5.59 -1.44 4.69
CA ALA A 88 4.65 -0.38 5.09
C ALA A 88 4.80 0.09 6.57
N GLY A 89 5.99 -0.09 7.15
CA GLY A 89 6.28 0.24 8.55
C GLY A 89 5.99 -0.89 9.54
N LEU A 90 5.43 -2.00 9.10
CA LEU A 90 5.13 -3.14 9.97
C LEU A 90 6.40 -3.94 10.33
N PRO A 91 6.50 -4.48 11.56
CA PRO A 91 7.46 -5.54 11.85
C PRO A 91 7.19 -6.74 10.94
N PHE A 92 8.23 -7.32 10.34
CA PHE A 92 8.08 -8.35 9.30
C PHE A 92 7.20 -9.54 9.75
N ALA A 93 7.47 -10.10 10.93
CA ALA A 93 6.70 -11.23 11.45
C ALA A 93 5.21 -10.88 11.64
N LYS A 94 4.92 -9.66 12.15
CA LYS A 94 3.54 -9.18 12.28
C LYS A 94 2.89 -8.94 10.93
N GLY A 95 3.64 -8.41 9.96
CA GLY A 95 3.16 -8.25 8.59
C GLY A 95 2.75 -9.57 7.94
N VAL A 96 3.52 -10.64 8.14
CA VAL A 96 3.17 -11.99 7.64
C VAL A 96 1.89 -12.50 8.30
N GLU A 97 1.78 -12.39 9.63
CA GLU A 97 0.57 -12.79 10.38
C GLU A 97 -0.69 -12.06 9.87
N LEU A 98 -0.59 -10.74 9.68
CA LEU A 98 -1.70 -9.93 9.18
C LEU A 98 -2.09 -10.29 7.74
N VAL A 99 -1.11 -10.57 6.90
CA VAL A 99 -1.36 -11.00 5.50
C VAL A 99 -2.03 -12.36 5.42
N ASP A 100 -1.71 -13.29 6.33
CA ASP A 100 -2.41 -14.58 6.39
C ASP A 100 -3.90 -14.41 6.73
N GLN A 101 -4.26 -13.43 7.57
CA GLN A 101 -5.67 -13.08 7.84
C GLN A 101 -6.35 -12.42 6.62
N ILE A 102 -5.66 -11.50 5.91
CA ILE A 102 -6.20 -10.88 4.68
C ILE A 102 -6.50 -11.93 3.60
N ARG A 103 -5.81 -13.06 3.60
CA ARG A 103 -5.99 -14.13 2.62
C ARG A 103 -7.45 -14.59 2.51
N GLU A 104 -8.18 -14.59 3.63
CA GLU A 104 -9.59 -14.98 3.69
C GLU A 104 -10.52 -13.96 3.00
N LEU A 105 -10.04 -12.73 2.79
CA LEU A 105 -10.79 -11.67 2.12
C LEU A 105 -10.53 -11.61 0.60
N VAL A 106 -9.58 -12.39 0.09
CA VAL A 106 -9.25 -12.37 -1.34
C VAL A 106 -10.38 -12.99 -2.16
N PRO A 107 -10.97 -12.27 -3.13
CA PRO A 107 -12.03 -12.81 -3.96
C PRO A 107 -11.60 -14.06 -4.75
N GLU A 108 -12.54 -14.97 -4.98
CA GLU A 108 -12.29 -16.14 -5.81
C GLU A 108 -11.84 -15.73 -7.24
N GLY A 109 -10.83 -16.40 -7.74
CA GLY A 109 -10.24 -16.11 -9.05
C GLY A 109 -9.28 -14.94 -9.11
N MET A 110 -9.03 -14.25 -7.97
CA MET A 110 -8.11 -13.13 -7.87
C MET A 110 -6.91 -13.49 -7.01
N THR A 111 -5.73 -12.99 -7.33
CA THR A 111 -4.57 -13.06 -6.43
C THR A 111 -4.63 -11.93 -5.41
N MET A 112 -4.01 -12.12 -4.25
CA MET A 112 -3.88 -11.06 -3.23
C MET A 112 -3.20 -9.80 -3.80
N ALA A 113 -2.20 -9.98 -4.67
CA ALA A 113 -1.53 -8.86 -5.32
C ALA A 113 -2.47 -8.07 -6.25
N GLN A 114 -3.33 -8.75 -7.00
CA GLN A 114 -4.36 -8.11 -7.84
C GLN A 114 -5.39 -7.38 -6.98
N MET A 115 -5.93 -8.03 -5.95
CA MET A 115 -6.86 -7.40 -5.01
C MET A 115 -6.25 -6.15 -4.39
N SER A 116 -5.02 -6.22 -3.89
CA SER A 116 -4.35 -5.10 -3.24
C SER A 116 -4.14 -3.90 -4.18
N GLN A 117 -3.73 -4.17 -5.42
CA GLN A 117 -3.53 -3.13 -6.43
C GLN A 117 -4.87 -2.56 -6.92
N ARG A 118 -5.88 -3.41 -7.16
CA ARG A 118 -7.22 -2.96 -7.57
C ARG A 118 -7.86 -2.10 -6.48
N TRP A 119 -7.76 -2.52 -5.21
CA TRP A 119 -8.24 -1.75 -4.07
C TRP A 119 -7.69 -0.32 -4.06
N ILE A 120 -6.41 -0.13 -4.35
CA ILE A 120 -5.80 1.22 -4.42
C ILE A 120 -6.40 2.03 -5.57
N LEU A 121 -6.58 1.42 -6.74
CA LEU A 121 -7.11 2.07 -7.95
C LEU A 121 -8.60 2.41 -7.85
N ASP A 122 -9.32 1.92 -6.85
CA ASP A 122 -10.72 2.25 -6.62
C ASP A 122 -10.92 3.63 -5.95
N PHE A 123 -9.83 4.26 -5.47
CA PHE A 123 -9.91 5.61 -4.88
C PHE A 123 -9.77 6.69 -5.94
N GLU A 124 -10.74 7.60 -6.01
CA GLU A 124 -10.85 8.65 -7.03
C GLU A 124 -9.59 9.51 -7.16
N ALA A 125 -8.94 9.87 -6.03
CA ALA A 125 -7.71 10.67 -6.04
C ALA A 125 -6.51 9.93 -6.64
N VAL A 126 -6.54 8.59 -6.74
CA VAL A 126 -5.39 7.80 -7.21
C VAL A 126 -5.31 7.84 -8.73
N SER A 127 -4.31 8.51 -9.25
CA SER A 127 -4.03 8.57 -10.68
C SER A 127 -3.24 7.36 -11.19
N VAL A 128 -2.33 6.82 -10.38
CA VAL A 128 -1.47 5.70 -10.77
C VAL A 128 -0.89 4.98 -9.56
N ILE A 129 -0.66 3.68 -9.71
CA ILE A 129 0.17 2.86 -8.82
C ILE A 129 1.50 2.54 -9.49
N ILE A 130 2.58 2.43 -8.70
CA ILE A 130 3.92 2.12 -9.20
C ILE A 130 4.47 0.82 -8.59
N PRO A 131 3.91 -0.35 -8.97
CA PRO A 131 4.35 -1.64 -8.47
C PRO A 131 5.71 -2.02 -9.04
N GLY A 132 6.60 -2.55 -8.18
CA GLY A 132 7.85 -3.17 -8.63
C GLY A 132 7.60 -4.46 -9.40
N ALA A 133 8.47 -4.75 -10.39
CA ALA A 133 8.47 -6.01 -11.12
C ALA A 133 9.91 -6.48 -11.33
N SER A 134 10.16 -7.78 -11.10
CA SER A 134 11.46 -8.41 -11.35
C SER A 134 11.48 -9.24 -12.65
N SER A 135 10.38 -9.28 -13.40
CA SER A 135 10.26 -9.95 -14.69
C SER A 135 9.23 -9.25 -15.58
N ALA A 136 9.38 -9.41 -16.91
CA ALA A 136 8.41 -8.89 -17.88
C ALA A 136 6.99 -9.44 -17.62
N ARG A 137 6.86 -10.72 -17.21
CA ARG A 137 5.59 -11.30 -16.84
C ARG A 137 4.92 -10.54 -15.69
N GLN A 138 5.66 -10.25 -14.62
CA GLN A 138 5.11 -9.47 -13.50
C GLN A 138 4.71 -8.05 -13.92
N ALA A 139 5.49 -7.40 -14.79
CA ALA A 139 5.12 -6.07 -15.29
C ALA A 139 3.79 -6.12 -16.07
N CYS A 140 3.60 -7.11 -16.94
CA CYS A 140 2.34 -7.32 -17.65
C CYS A 140 1.18 -7.64 -16.68
N GLU A 141 1.39 -8.56 -15.73
CA GLU A 141 0.39 -8.91 -14.70
C GLU A 141 -0.03 -7.68 -13.88
N ASN A 142 0.93 -6.82 -13.50
CA ASN A 142 0.63 -5.57 -12.80
C ASN A 142 -0.20 -4.61 -13.68
N ALA A 143 0.14 -4.47 -14.96
CA ALA A 143 -0.56 -3.57 -15.87
C ALA A 143 -2.03 -4.00 -16.08
N THR A 144 -2.30 -5.30 -16.19
CA THR A 144 -3.67 -5.83 -16.39
C THR A 144 -4.61 -5.59 -15.20
N VAL A 145 -4.10 -5.22 -14.03
CA VAL A 145 -4.96 -4.88 -12.87
C VAL A 145 -5.88 -3.70 -13.17
N SER A 146 -5.47 -2.77 -14.04
CA SER A 146 -6.30 -1.64 -14.46
C SER A 146 -7.58 -2.06 -15.19
N ASP A 147 -7.57 -3.24 -15.81
CA ASP A 147 -8.70 -3.78 -16.56
C ASP A 147 -9.69 -4.55 -15.67
N LEU A 148 -9.33 -4.82 -14.43
CA LEU A 148 -10.21 -5.51 -13.48
C LEU A 148 -11.36 -4.58 -13.06
N PRO A 149 -12.56 -5.11 -12.83
CA PRO A 149 -13.67 -4.33 -12.29
C PRO A 149 -13.34 -3.83 -10.88
N PRO A 150 -13.95 -2.70 -10.45
CA PRO A 150 -13.85 -2.24 -9.07
C PRO A 150 -14.24 -3.33 -8.08
N LEU A 151 -13.60 -3.33 -6.92
CA LEU A 151 -13.92 -4.26 -5.85
C LEU A 151 -15.29 -3.91 -5.21
N PRO A 152 -16.04 -4.90 -4.72
CA PRO A 152 -17.28 -4.66 -4.02
C PRO A 152 -17.09 -3.79 -2.76
N SER A 153 -18.08 -2.95 -2.44
CA SER A 153 -18.02 -2.04 -1.30
C SER A 153 -17.88 -2.74 0.05
N ASP A 154 -18.48 -3.92 0.20
CA ASP A 154 -18.35 -4.75 1.41
C ASP A 154 -16.92 -5.24 1.64
N LEU A 155 -16.17 -5.50 0.56
CA LEU A 155 -14.74 -5.82 0.67
C LEU A 155 -13.92 -4.60 1.09
N HIS A 156 -14.21 -3.40 0.56
CA HIS A 156 -13.59 -2.16 1.03
C HIS A 156 -13.85 -1.93 2.52
N ASP A 157 -15.08 -2.15 2.97
CA ASP A 157 -15.44 -2.00 4.39
C ASP A 157 -14.76 -3.06 5.27
N ALA A 158 -14.66 -4.30 4.80
CA ALA A 158 -13.95 -5.37 5.50
C ALA A 158 -12.45 -5.05 5.66
N LEU A 159 -11.79 -4.59 4.58
CA LEU A 159 -10.38 -4.18 4.61
C LEU A 159 -10.15 -2.95 5.49
N ARG A 160 -11.08 -1.98 5.49
CA ARG A 160 -11.02 -0.80 6.39
C ARG A 160 -11.14 -1.23 7.85
N LYS A 161 -12.13 -2.05 8.17
CA LYS A 161 -12.33 -2.58 9.54
C LYS A 161 -11.12 -3.37 10.01
N PHE A 162 -10.59 -4.25 9.16
CA PHE A 162 -9.38 -5.01 9.45
C PHE A 162 -8.18 -4.10 9.72
N TYR A 163 -7.97 -3.07 8.89
CA TYR A 163 -6.90 -2.10 9.10
C TYR A 163 -7.02 -1.40 10.46
N GLN A 164 -8.22 -0.90 10.79
CA GLN A 164 -8.46 -0.17 12.04
C GLN A 164 -8.29 -1.06 13.29
N GLN A 165 -8.70 -2.32 13.22
CA GLN A 165 -8.70 -3.22 14.37
C GLN A 165 -7.36 -3.94 14.57
N GLU A 166 -6.72 -4.38 13.47
CA GLU A 166 -5.60 -5.31 13.55
C GLU A 166 -4.26 -4.70 13.09
N VAL A 167 -4.27 -3.69 12.21
CA VAL A 167 -3.05 -3.22 11.53
C VAL A 167 -2.52 -1.91 12.11
N HIS A 168 -3.39 -0.91 12.23
CA HIS A 168 -3.04 0.48 12.49
C HIS A 168 -2.04 0.66 13.66
N SER A 169 -2.27 0.00 14.79
CA SER A 169 -1.45 0.12 16.01
C SER A 169 -0.04 -0.45 15.88
N HIS A 170 0.25 -1.20 14.82
CA HIS A 170 1.55 -1.82 14.59
C HIS A 170 2.44 -1.06 13.61
N ILE A 171 1.91 -0.03 12.94
CA ILE A 171 2.68 0.77 11.97
C ILE A 171 3.65 1.68 12.71
N ARG A 172 4.91 1.64 12.30
CA ARG A 172 6.02 2.43 12.85
C ARG A 172 6.35 3.60 11.90
N GLY A 173 6.93 4.65 12.48
CA GLY A 173 7.36 5.84 11.76
C GLY A 173 6.22 6.81 11.44
N PRO A 174 6.54 7.95 10.81
CA PRO A 174 5.56 8.91 10.38
C PRO A 174 4.65 8.30 9.30
N TYR A 175 3.34 8.59 9.38
CA TYR A 175 2.39 8.25 8.32
C TYR A 175 1.03 8.94 8.48
#